data_9aff1a9dce31538343eaaa15281784a1
#
_entry.id   9aff1a9dce31538343eaaa15281784a1
#
_cell.length_a   1.000
_cell.length_b   1.000
_cell.length_c   1.000
_cell.angle_alpha   90.00
_cell.angle_beta   90.00
_cell.angle_gamma   90.00
#
_symmetry.space_group_name_H-M   'P 1'
#
loop_
_entity.id
_entity.type
_entity.pdbx_description
1 polymer ?
#
loop_
_entity_poly.entity_id
_entity_poly.type
_entity_poly.pdbx_seq_one_letter_code
_entity_poly.pdbx_strand_id
1 'polypeptide(L)'
;MKKKKLYPGLFLIEKKFDKDQIYYYLKTPNISIIIAEFKKKFLVVSQKRIPINKIIYEFPGGIIDKGSSPMKSAKTELFEETGYKCVGNPIKLGNIYPDVGRLNCEYFCFYTKNIKKINKPEAGIKLHFLSKSQIFKLIDQKKFSHACHIFALFKYLNKK
;
A
#
# COMPACT_ATOMS: atom_id res chain seq x y z
N MET A 1 -12.83 0.79 29.89
CA MET A 1 -13.77 1.04 28.76
C MET A 1 -13.67 -0.15 27.79
N LYS A 2 -14.82 -0.72 27.38
CA LYS A 2 -14.81 -1.89 26.45
C LYS A 2 -14.28 -1.43 25.08
N LYS A 3 -13.29 -2.14 24.54
CA LYS A 3 -12.83 -1.95 23.16
C LYS A 3 -14.00 -2.21 22.22
N LYS A 4 -14.45 -1.19 21.49
CA LYS A 4 -15.53 -1.37 20.52
C LYS A 4 -14.94 -1.85 19.19
N LYS A 5 -15.16 -3.12 18.83
CA LYS A 5 -14.87 -3.61 17.48
C LYS A 5 -15.82 -2.90 16.50
N LEU A 6 -15.29 -2.12 15.57
CA LEU A 6 -16.06 -1.48 14.50
C LEU A 6 -16.29 -2.43 13.32
N TYR A 7 -15.40 -3.40 13.16
CA TYR A 7 -15.51 -4.43 12.11
C TYR A 7 -14.89 -5.74 12.62
N PRO A 8 -15.45 -6.91 12.31
CA PRO A 8 -14.91 -8.18 12.80
C PRO A 8 -13.44 -8.35 12.38
N GLY A 9 -12.52 -8.16 13.32
CA GLY A 9 -11.11 -8.51 13.20
C GLY A 9 -10.14 -7.45 12.70
N LEU A 10 -10.57 -6.38 12.01
CA LEU A 10 -9.65 -5.48 11.30
C LEU A 10 -9.43 -4.11 11.94
N PHE A 11 -10.43 -3.56 12.65
CA PHE A 11 -10.34 -2.20 13.20
C PHE A 11 -10.79 -2.18 14.66
N LEU A 12 -10.03 -1.50 15.50
CA LEU A 12 -10.36 -1.26 16.91
C LEU A 12 -10.26 0.22 17.19
N ILE A 13 -11.24 0.79 17.91
CA ILE A 13 -11.02 2.06 18.58
C ILE A 13 -10.32 1.74 19.90
N GLU A 14 -9.14 2.30 20.09
CA GLU A 14 -8.38 2.22 21.33
C GLU A 14 -8.33 3.59 22.00
N LYS A 15 -8.16 3.57 23.32
CA LYS A 15 -8.01 4.75 24.18
C LYS A 15 -6.64 4.68 24.83
N LYS A 16 -5.88 5.76 24.71
CA LYS A 16 -4.58 5.91 25.37
C LYS A 16 -4.62 7.16 26.25
N PHE A 17 -3.97 7.08 27.40
CA PHE A 17 -3.79 8.20 28.29
C PHE A 17 -2.36 8.71 28.16
N ASP A 18 -2.22 10.03 28.10
CA ASP A 18 -0.95 10.71 28.25
C ASP A 18 -1.18 11.90 29.20
N LYS A 19 -0.62 11.80 30.42
CA LYS A 19 -0.90 12.72 31.52
C LYS A 19 -2.42 12.86 31.72
N ASP A 20 -2.96 14.08 31.59
CA ASP A 20 -4.39 14.36 31.75
C ASP A 20 -5.18 14.28 30.44
N GLN A 21 -4.54 13.93 29.33
CA GLN A 21 -5.18 13.85 28.00
C GLN A 21 -5.56 12.44 27.62
N ILE A 22 -6.70 12.33 26.94
CA ILE A 22 -7.22 11.07 26.42
C ILE A 22 -7.19 11.11 24.91
N TYR A 23 -6.50 10.12 24.31
CA TYR A 23 -6.44 9.95 22.86
C TYR A 23 -7.27 8.76 22.44
N TYR A 24 -8.12 8.98 21.43
CA TYR A 24 -8.83 7.91 20.73
C TYR A 24 -8.24 7.74 19.35
N TYR A 25 -7.89 6.51 18.98
CA TYR A 25 -7.30 6.20 17.68
C TYR A 25 -7.81 4.86 17.14
N LEU A 26 -7.74 4.71 15.82
CA LEU A 26 -8.00 3.44 15.16
C LEU A 26 -6.72 2.61 15.13
N LYS A 27 -6.80 1.40 15.65
CA LYS A 27 -5.77 0.39 15.44
C LYS A 27 -6.18 -0.47 14.26
N THR A 28 -5.37 -0.47 13.23
CA THR A 28 -5.57 -1.25 12.01
C THR A 28 -4.35 -2.12 11.75
N PRO A 29 -4.48 -3.20 10.97
CA PRO A 29 -3.30 -3.91 10.48
C PRO A 29 -2.35 -2.98 9.74
N ASN A 30 -1.06 -3.31 9.79
CA ASN A 30 -0.05 -2.67 8.96
C ASN A 30 -0.25 -3.06 7.47
N ILE A 31 0.31 -2.26 6.57
CA ILE A 31 0.16 -2.43 5.14
C ILE A 31 1.53 -2.49 4.47
N SER A 32 1.64 -3.26 3.40
CA SER A 32 2.82 -3.27 2.54
C SER A 32 2.47 -2.76 1.14
N ILE A 33 3.39 -1.98 0.56
CA ILE A 33 3.31 -1.44 -0.80
C ILE A 33 4.56 -1.88 -1.55
N ILE A 34 4.41 -2.29 -2.81
CA ILE A 34 5.55 -2.61 -3.66
C ILE A 34 5.51 -1.89 -5.00
N ILE A 35 6.55 -1.12 -5.28
CA ILE A 35 6.81 -0.58 -6.61
C ILE A 35 7.51 -1.67 -7.41
N ALA A 36 6.86 -2.16 -8.45
CA ALA A 36 7.42 -3.12 -9.37
C ALA A 36 7.67 -2.46 -10.74
N GLU A 37 8.87 -2.64 -11.28
CA GLU A 37 9.26 -2.10 -12.59
C GLU A 37 9.46 -3.23 -13.60
N PHE A 38 8.85 -3.09 -14.78
CA PHE A 38 9.02 -3.99 -15.91
C PHE A 38 9.23 -3.21 -17.21
N LYS A 39 10.35 -3.45 -17.89
CA LYS A 39 10.70 -2.75 -19.15
C LYS A 39 10.59 -1.23 -19.05
N LYS A 40 11.16 -0.64 -17.98
CA LYS A 40 11.14 0.80 -17.68
C LYS A 40 9.74 1.41 -17.46
N LYS A 41 8.74 0.58 -17.15
CA LYS A 41 7.39 0.99 -16.77
C LYS A 41 7.05 0.42 -15.40
N PHE A 42 6.26 1.14 -14.63
CA PHE A 42 5.76 0.72 -13.34
C PHE A 42 4.48 -0.10 -13.50
N LEU A 43 4.37 -1.18 -12.74
CA LEU A 43 3.12 -1.89 -12.56
C LEU A 43 2.26 -1.07 -11.59
N VAL A 44 1.12 -0.65 -12.07
CA VAL A 44 0.12 0.12 -11.32
C VAL A 44 -1.22 -0.58 -11.45
N VAL A 45 -1.94 -0.70 -10.38
CA VAL A 45 -3.29 -1.26 -10.38
C VAL A 45 -4.33 -0.15 -10.24
N SER A 46 -5.54 -0.37 -10.76
CA SER A 46 -6.67 0.52 -10.50
C SER A 46 -7.87 -0.27 -10.03
N GLN A 47 -8.53 0.24 -9.00
CA GLN A 47 -9.72 -0.36 -8.41
C GLN A 47 -10.67 0.71 -7.86
N LYS A 48 -11.94 0.34 -7.70
CA LYS A 48 -12.93 1.22 -7.07
C LYS A 48 -12.76 1.21 -5.55
N ARG A 49 -12.42 2.35 -4.96
CA ARG A 49 -12.36 2.54 -3.51
C ARG A 49 -13.73 3.00 -3.00
N ILE A 50 -14.47 2.07 -2.40
CA ILE A 50 -15.86 2.29 -1.96
C ILE A 50 -16.03 3.50 -1.04
N PRO A 51 -15.16 3.73 0.00
CA PRO A 51 -15.36 4.84 0.94
C PRO A 51 -15.39 6.22 0.28
N ILE A 52 -14.68 6.39 -0.84
CA ILE A 52 -14.63 7.67 -1.58
C ILE A 52 -15.36 7.61 -2.91
N ASN A 53 -15.92 6.44 -3.27
CA ASN A 53 -16.64 6.15 -4.51
C ASN A 53 -15.90 6.56 -5.80
N LYS A 54 -14.57 6.34 -5.82
CA LYS A 54 -13.70 6.70 -6.96
C LYS A 54 -12.85 5.52 -7.41
N ILE A 55 -12.48 5.49 -8.70
CA ILE A 55 -11.42 4.62 -9.20
C ILE A 55 -10.10 5.30 -8.89
N ILE A 56 -9.24 4.61 -8.15
CA ILE A 56 -7.91 5.10 -7.73
C ILE A 56 -6.85 4.19 -8.35
N TYR A 57 -5.77 4.80 -8.81
CA TYR A 57 -4.55 4.14 -9.27
C TYR A 57 -3.56 4.07 -8.11
N GLU A 58 -2.98 2.90 -7.92
CA GLU A 58 -2.11 2.60 -6.78
C GLU A 58 -1.00 1.64 -7.20
N PHE A 59 0.10 1.59 -6.48
CA PHE A 59 1.01 0.46 -6.58
C PHE A 59 0.38 -0.76 -5.92
N PRO A 60 0.75 -1.99 -6.30
CA PRO A 60 0.30 -3.19 -5.61
C PRO A 60 0.59 -3.12 -4.11
N GLY A 61 -0.37 -3.55 -3.31
CA GLY A 61 -0.21 -3.53 -1.86
C GLY A 61 -1.49 -3.79 -1.10
N GLY A 62 -1.32 -4.32 0.12
CA GLY A 62 -2.43 -4.67 0.99
C GLY A 62 -2.02 -4.94 2.43
N ILE A 63 -2.91 -5.54 3.16
CA ILE A 63 -2.79 -5.81 4.59
C ILE A 63 -1.70 -6.85 4.84
N ILE A 64 -0.88 -6.61 5.85
CA ILE A 64 0.08 -7.59 6.35
C ILE A 64 -0.65 -8.56 7.27
N ASP A 65 -0.80 -9.80 6.83
CA ASP A 65 -1.43 -10.87 7.61
C ASP A 65 -0.69 -11.14 8.91
N LYS A 66 -1.45 -11.60 9.92
CA LYS A 66 -0.88 -11.98 11.20
C LYS A 66 0.18 -13.09 11.01
N GLY A 67 1.39 -12.85 11.51
CA GLY A 67 2.53 -13.76 11.37
C GLY A 67 3.29 -13.66 10.05
N SER A 68 2.86 -12.80 9.12
CA SER A 68 3.61 -12.51 7.90
C SER A 68 4.60 -11.36 8.11
N SER A 69 5.72 -11.38 7.38
CA SER A 69 6.61 -10.23 7.34
C SER A 69 6.14 -9.21 6.29
N PRO A 70 6.42 -7.90 6.46
CA PRO A 70 6.06 -6.88 5.48
C PRO A 70 6.57 -7.19 4.06
N MET A 71 7.80 -7.71 3.95
CA MET A 71 8.39 -8.09 2.66
C MET A 71 7.65 -9.27 2.01
N LYS A 72 7.27 -10.26 2.80
CA LYS A 72 6.51 -11.42 2.30
C LYS A 72 5.15 -10.97 1.79
N SER A 73 4.41 -10.17 2.57
CA SER A 73 3.10 -9.63 2.16
C SER A 73 3.22 -8.78 0.89
N ALA A 74 4.23 -7.90 0.78
CA ALA A 74 4.46 -7.13 -0.44
C ALA A 74 4.66 -8.00 -1.69
N LYS A 75 5.35 -9.14 -1.56
CA LYS A 75 5.54 -10.11 -2.67
C LYS A 75 4.25 -10.85 -3.01
N THR A 76 3.46 -11.17 -2.02
CA THR A 76 2.15 -11.82 -2.17
C THR A 76 1.18 -10.89 -2.91
N GLU A 77 1.01 -9.66 -2.43
CA GLU A 77 0.15 -8.64 -3.04
C GLU A 77 0.54 -8.33 -4.50
N LEU A 78 1.85 -8.20 -4.78
CA LEU A 78 2.31 -8.05 -6.16
C LEU A 78 1.83 -9.21 -7.04
N PHE A 79 1.92 -10.43 -6.54
CA PHE A 79 1.53 -11.61 -7.30
C PHE A 79 0.01 -11.67 -7.51
N GLU A 80 -0.78 -11.48 -6.47
CA GLU A 80 -2.25 -11.56 -6.50
C GLU A 80 -2.83 -10.47 -7.38
N GLU A 81 -2.47 -9.21 -7.13
CA GLU A 81 -3.04 -8.07 -7.85
C GLU A 81 -2.54 -7.92 -9.30
N THR A 82 -1.37 -8.47 -9.65
CA THR A 82 -0.79 -8.26 -10.99
C THR A 82 -0.53 -9.54 -11.77
N GLY A 83 -0.47 -10.68 -11.10
CA GLY A 83 0.01 -11.95 -11.66
C GLY A 83 1.52 -11.98 -11.92
N TYR A 84 2.29 -11.01 -11.41
CA TYR A 84 3.75 -11.01 -11.49
C TYR A 84 4.37 -11.43 -10.16
N LYS A 85 5.27 -12.39 -10.21
CA LYS A 85 6.04 -12.85 -9.05
C LYS A 85 7.35 -12.08 -8.94
N CYS A 86 7.66 -11.57 -7.74
CA CYS A 86 8.97 -11.02 -7.42
C CYS A 86 10.01 -12.14 -7.33
N VAL A 87 11.11 -12.00 -8.06
CA VAL A 87 12.26 -12.92 -8.01
C VAL A 87 13.29 -12.35 -7.05
N GLY A 88 13.66 -13.13 -6.03
CA GLY A 88 14.55 -12.67 -4.96
C GLY A 88 13.86 -11.73 -3.96
N ASN A 89 14.63 -10.89 -3.32
CA ASN A 89 14.15 -9.95 -2.30
C ASN A 89 14.01 -8.54 -2.87
N PRO A 90 12.87 -7.88 -2.68
CA PRO A 90 12.72 -6.47 -3.02
C PRO A 90 13.54 -5.58 -2.07
N ILE A 91 13.91 -4.41 -2.54
CA ILE A 91 14.63 -3.41 -1.76
C ILE A 91 13.64 -2.67 -0.88
N LYS A 92 13.93 -2.52 0.41
CA LYS A 92 13.15 -1.68 1.31
C LYS A 92 13.40 -0.20 0.99
N LEU A 93 12.34 0.56 0.73
CA LEU A 93 12.39 2.01 0.48
C LEU A 93 12.20 2.82 1.77
N GLY A 94 11.56 2.24 2.77
CA GLY A 94 11.22 2.88 4.04
C GLY A 94 9.82 2.54 4.49
N ASN A 95 9.36 3.26 5.49
CA ASN A 95 8.01 3.12 6.05
C ASN A 95 7.45 4.51 6.40
N ILE A 96 6.12 4.61 6.50
CA ILE A 96 5.39 5.84 6.78
C ILE A 96 4.14 5.54 7.61
N TYR A 97 3.79 6.47 8.49
CA TYR A 97 2.51 6.50 9.17
C TYR A 97 1.53 7.37 8.38
N PRO A 98 0.37 6.84 7.95
CA PRO A 98 -0.59 7.59 7.11
C PRO A 98 -1.27 8.74 7.85
N ASP A 99 -1.51 8.58 9.14
CA ASP A 99 -2.08 9.60 10.03
C ASP A 99 -1.57 9.38 11.46
N VAL A 100 -0.59 10.17 11.86
CA VAL A 100 0.07 10.03 13.18
C VAL A 100 -0.82 10.41 14.37
N GLY A 101 -1.92 11.11 14.13
CA GLY A 101 -2.83 11.54 15.18
C GLY A 101 -4.00 10.60 15.45
N ARG A 102 -4.38 9.77 14.47
CA ARG A 102 -5.63 9.00 14.52
C ARG A 102 -5.49 7.53 14.21
N LEU A 103 -4.40 7.12 13.53
CA LEU A 103 -4.19 5.76 13.10
C LEU A 103 -2.94 5.15 13.73
N ASN A 104 -3.08 4.00 14.37
CA ASN A 104 -1.95 3.15 14.70
C ASN A 104 -1.80 2.10 13.61
N CYS A 105 -1.17 2.52 12.50
CA CYS A 105 -0.92 1.73 11.31
C CYS A 105 0.36 2.21 10.65
N GLU A 106 1.17 1.30 10.16
CA GLU A 106 2.40 1.59 9.46
C GLU A 106 2.37 0.99 8.06
N TYR A 107 2.82 1.75 7.07
CA TYR A 107 2.97 1.31 5.68
C TYR A 107 4.44 1.05 5.38
N PHE A 108 4.75 -0.16 4.93
CA PHE A 108 6.09 -0.59 4.54
C PHE A 108 6.23 -0.58 3.02
N CYS A 109 7.20 0.18 2.51
CA CYS A 109 7.37 0.40 1.07
C CYS A 109 8.58 -0.35 0.54
N PHE A 110 8.39 -1.04 -0.58
CA PHE A 110 9.42 -1.85 -1.25
C PHE A 110 9.53 -1.51 -2.73
N TYR A 111 10.64 -1.91 -3.35
CA TYR A 111 10.90 -1.79 -4.78
C TYR A 111 11.52 -3.06 -5.35
N THR A 112 11.12 -3.44 -6.55
CA THR A 112 11.76 -4.50 -7.33
C THR A 112 11.68 -4.22 -8.83
N LYS A 113 12.73 -4.63 -9.57
CA LYS A 113 12.71 -4.76 -11.04
C LYS A 113 12.81 -6.22 -11.49
N ASN A 114 13.02 -7.12 -10.55
CA ASN A 114 13.17 -8.55 -10.83
C ASN A 114 11.81 -9.24 -10.66
N ILE A 115 11.04 -9.24 -11.73
CA ILE A 115 9.69 -9.83 -11.74
C ILE A 115 9.49 -10.74 -12.95
N LYS A 116 8.67 -11.76 -12.78
CA LYS A 116 8.29 -12.71 -13.81
C LYS A 116 6.78 -12.87 -13.88
N LYS A 117 6.21 -12.78 -15.08
CA LYS A 117 4.78 -13.05 -15.30
C LYS A 117 4.50 -14.53 -15.07
N ILE A 118 3.53 -14.82 -14.19
CA ILE A 118 3.14 -16.20 -13.84
C ILE A 118 1.66 -16.42 -14.10
N ASN A 119 0.79 -15.46 -13.77
CA ASN A 119 -0.66 -15.60 -13.80
C ASN A 119 -1.36 -14.35 -14.34
N LYS A 120 -2.69 -14.37 -14.40
CA LYS A 120 -3.53 -13.19 -14.62
C LYS A 120 -3.66 -12.41 -13.29
N PRO A 121 -3.96 -11.10 -13.34
CA PRO A 121 -4.36 -10.33 -12.17
C PRO A 121 -5.61 -10.90 -11.51
N GLU A 122 -5.81 -10.61 -10.22
CA GLU A 122 -7.05 -10.89 -9.50
C GLU A 122 -8.26 -10.24 -10.18
N ALA A 123 -9.42 -10.90 -10.08
CA ALA A 123 -10.68 -10.39 -10.62
C ALA A 123 -11.06 -9.05 -9.95
N GLY A 124 -11.49 -8.07 -10.76
CA GLY A 124 -11.85 -6.74 -10.28
C GLY A 124 -10.70 -5.74 -10.21
N ILE A 125 -9.45 -6.17 -10.35
CA ILE A 125 -8.26 -5.32 -10.41
C ILE A 125 -7.82 -5.16 -11.86
N LYS A 126 -7.59 -3.91 -12.28
CA LYS A 126 -7.08 -3.61 -13.63
C LYS A 126 -5.61 -3.22 -13.56
N LEU A 127 -4.75 -4.01 -14.21
CA LEU A 127 -3.30 -3.77 -14.30
C LEU A 127 -2.97 -2.77 -15.41
N HIS A 128 -2.04 -1.85 -15.12
CA HIS A 128 -1.49 -0.86 -16.04
C HIS A 128 0.03 -0.87 -16.00
N PHE A 129 0.65 -0.58 -17.15
CA PHE A 129 2.09 -0.36 -17.28
C PHE A 129 2.34 1.11 -17.60
N LEU A 130 2.70 1.88 -16.60
CA LEU A 130 2.79 3.33 -16.69
C LEU A 130 4.23 3.83 -16.62
N SER A 131 4.55 4.80 -17.46
CA SER A 131 5.79 5.57 -17.32
C SER A 131 5.72 6.50 -16.10
N LYS A 132 6.86 7.01 -15.67
CA LYS A 132 6.94 8.02 -14.61
C LYS A 132 6.05 9.24 -14.92
N SER A 133 6.14 9.78 -16.14
CA SER A 133 5.34 10.93 -16.55
C SER A 133 3.82 10.66 -16.52
N GLN A 134 3.40 9.45 -16.89
CA GLN A 134 1.99 9.05 -16.81
C GLN A 134 1.50 9.00 -15.36
N ILE A 135 2.32 8.52 -14.42
CA ILE A 135 1.96 8.52 -12.99
C ILE A 135 1.83 9.95 -12.48
N PHE A 136 2.76 10.86 -12.81
CA PHE A 136 2.64 12.28 -12.43
C PHE A 136 1.36 12.91 -12.97
N LYS A 137 1.02 12.67 -14.23
CA LYS A 137 -0.26 13.13 -14.80
C LYS A 137 -1.48 12.60 -14.04
N LEU A 138 -1.44 11.36 -13.57
CA LEU A 138 -2.52 10.79 -12.74
C LEU A 138 -2.57 11.41 -11.34
N ILE A 139 -1.42 11.81 -10.77
CA ILE A 139 -1.36 12.57 -9.50
C ILE A 139 -2.04 13.92 -9.68
N ASP A 140 -1.69 14.69 -10.71
CA ASP A 140 -2.29 16.00 -11.04
C ASP A 140 -3.81 15.88 -11.24
N GLN A 141 -4.26 14.78 -11.86
CA GLN A 141 -5.68 14.47 -12.06
C GLN A 141 -6.38 13.93 -10.80
N LYS A 142 -5.70 13.83 -9.67
CA LYS A 142 -6.20 13.22 -8.41
C LYS A 142 -6.69 11.78 -8.56
N LYS A 143 -6.19 11.06 -9.56
CA LYS A 143 -6.48 9.63 -9.81
C LYS A 143 -5.47 8.71 -9.15
N PHE A 144 -4.22 9.17 -8.96
CA PHE A 144 -3.20 8.53 -8.13
C PHE A 144 -3.00 9.41 -6.89
N SER A 145 -3.86 9.28 -5.88
CA SER A 145 -4.00 10.26 -4.79
C SER A 145 -3.83 9.67 -3.38
N HIS A 146 -3.48 8.39 -3.27
CA HIS A 146 -3.20 7.77 -1.97
C HIS A 146 -1.82 8.23 -1.46
N ALA A 147 -1.79 8.98 -0.36
CA ALA A 147 -0.58 9.63 0.16
C ALA A 147 0.59 8.66 0.39
N CYS A 148 0.33 7.46 0.93
CA CYS A 148 1.38 6.47 1.18
C CYS A 148 2.01 5.91 -0.10
N HIS A 149 1.24 5.80 -1.19
CA HIS A 149 1.77 5.39 -2.51
C HIS A 149 2.58 6.51 -3.16
N ILE A 150 2.17 7.78 -2.97
CA ILE A 150 2.96 8.95 -3.39
C ILE A 150 4.28 9.02 -2.61
N PHE A 151 4.25 8.77 -1.30
CA PHE A 151 5.46 8.66 -0.50
C PHE A 151 6.38 7.54 -0.99
N ALA A 152 5.85 6.36 -1.31
CA ALA A 152 6.64 5.26 -1.86
C ALA A 152 7.32 5.68 -3.18
N LEU A 153 6.60 6.37 -4.07
CA LEU A 153 7.16 6.92 -5.31
C LEU A 153 8.26 7.95 -5.03
N PHE A 154 8.05 8.86 -4.09
CA PHE A 154 9.04 9.84 -3.67
C PHE A 154 10.32 9.15 -3.16
N LYS A 155 10.22 8.16 -2.30
CA LYS A 155 11.35 7.37 -1.79
C LYS A 155 12.10 6.63 -2.90
N TYR A 156 11.36 6.07 -3.86
CA TYR A 156 11.95 5.44 -5.04
C TYR A 156 12.76 6.43 -5.89
N LEU A 157 12.20 7.62 -6.16
CA LEU A 157 12.84 8.63 -7.00
C LEU A 157 14.09 9.26 -6.37
N ASN A 158 14.13 9.32 -5.03
CA ASN A 158 15.28 9.84 -4.25
C ASN A 158 16.22 8.74 -3.75
N LYS A 159 16.07 7.53 -4.24
CA LYS A 159 16.99 6.45 -3.91
C LYS A 159 18.35 6.72 -4.57
N LYS A 160 19.37 6.90 -3.72
CA LYS A 160 20.80 6.95 -4.12
C LYS A 160 21.37 5.56 -4.36
#